data_f3c3cfac2e8f1953d69ab5a0da2b65de
#
_entry.id   f3c3cfac2e8f1953d69ab5a0da2b65de
#
_cell.length_a   1.000
_cell.length_b   1.000
_cell.length_c   1.000
_cell.angle_alpha   90.00
_cell.angle_beta   90.00
_cell.angle_gamma   90.00
#
_symmetry.space_group_name_H-M   'P 1'
#
loop_
_entity.id
_entity.type
_entity.pdbx_description
1 polymer ?
#
loop_
_entity_poly.entity_id
_entity_poly.type
_entity_poly.pdbx_seq_one_letter_code
_entity_poly.pdbx_strand_id
1 'polypeptide(L)'
;QPNVISEAENKQRIDEDMLALQKEHDPIQGPISLEEATARALKYNLELQVELTQKILAQKQLNLRHYDMLPKLVVDLHYDSRSNFSGARSRSLLTGRTTLEPSTSADRDIFSSALGLSWNILDFGVSYYRAQQAADNVLIQEEQKRSVVNKLIQEVRSAYWRAVSYQRLVSRMQRLKDKVRESIDQIDQMKEGRLNNPKINLS
;
A
#
# COMPACT_ATOMS: atom_id res chain seq x y z
N GLN A 1 7.39 22.15 7.31
CA GLN A 1 5.98 22.04 6.90
C GLN A 1 5.93 21.09 5.71
N PRO A 2 5.01 20.13 5.67
CA PRO A 2 4.87 19.29 4.48
C PRO A 2 4.50 20.18 3.30
N ASN A 3 5.26 20.05 2.21
CA ASN A 3 4.96 20.76 0.96
C ASN A 3 3.62 20.24 0.45
N VAL A 4 2.63 21.11 0.37
CA VAL A 4 1.33 20.80 -0.25
C VAL A 4 1.60 20.70 -1.75
N ILE A 5 1.40 19.50 -2.30
CA ILE A 5 1.54 19.23 -3.74
C ILE A 5 0.56 20.13 -4.48
N SER A 6 1.03 20.88 -5.49
CA SER A 6 0.17 21.73 -6.31
C SER A 6 -0.77 20.90 -7.18
N GLU A 7 -1.94 21.45 -7.57
CA GLU A 7 -2.89 20.75 -8.46
C GLU A 7 -2.24 20.30 -9.78
N ALA A 8 -1.32 21.10 -10.32
CA ALA A 8 -0.61 20.78 -11.57
C ALA A 8 0.33 19.58 -11.39
N GLU A 9 1.11 19.53 -10.29
CA GLU A 9 1.95 18.39 -9.96
C GLU A 9 1.14 17.12 -9.68
N ASN A 10 -0.01 17.26 -9.00
CA ASN A 10 -0.89 16.13 -8.73
C ASN A 10 -1.45 15.55 -10.02
N LYS A 11 -1.87 16.39 -10.96
CA LYS A 11 -2.37 15.96 -12.25
C LYS A 11 -1.29 15.29 -13.09
N GLN A 12 -0.08 15.84 -13.12
CA GLN A 12 1.06 15.23 -13.82
C GLN A 12 1.40 13.83 -13.25
N ARG A 13 1.42 13.68 -11.93
CA ARG A 13 1.63 12.39 -11.26
C ARG A 13 0.55 11.37 -11.61
N ILE A 14 -0.73 11.81 -11.61
CA ILE A 14 -1.84 10.93 -12.01
C ILE A 14 -1.67 10.47 -13.46
N ASP A 15 -1.31 11.36 -14.37
CA ASP A 15 -1.11 11.02 -15.78
C ASP A 15 0.08 10.05 -15.96
N GLU A 16 1.18 10.27 -15.24
CA GLU A 16 2.34 9.37 -15.23
C GLU A 16 2.00 7.99 -14.65
N ASP A 17 1.27 7.94 -13.52
CA ASP A 17 0.82 6.71 -12.89
C ASP A 17 -0.15 5.92 -13.80
N MET A 18 -1.08 6.63 -14.46
CA MET A 18 -2.00 6.01 -15.43
C MET A 18 -1.26 5.42 -16.64
N LEU A 19 -0.24 6.10 -17.14
CA LEU A 19 0.60 5.59 -18.22
C LEU A 19 1.44 4.38 -17.79
N ALA A 20 1.96 4.39 -16.56
CA ALA A 20 2.70 3.27 -15.98
C ALA A 20 1.80 2.03 -15.82
N LEU A 21 0.60 2.21 -15.27
CA LEU A 21 -0.40 1.14 -15.14
C LEU A 21 -0.80 0.54 -16.50
N GLN A 22 -0.96 1.35 -17.54
CA GLN A 22 -1.27 0.86 -18.89
C GLN A 22 -0.14 0.04 -19.51
N LYS A 23 1.12 0.39 -19.24
CA LYS A 23 2.29 -0.36 -19.75
C LYS A 23 2.50 -1.70 -19.06
N GLU A 24 2.08 -1.84 -17.80
CA GLU A 24 2.22 -3.09 -17.05
C GLU A 24 1.16 -4.14 -17.40
N HIS A 25 0.07 -3.75 -18.11
CA HIS A 25 -0.98 -4.70 -18.46
C HIS A 25 -0.62 -5.52 -19.69
N ASP A 26 -0.66 -6.84 -19.57
CA ASP A 26 -0.50 -7.75 -20.69
C ASP A 26 -1.60 -7.50 -21.74
N PRO A 27 -1.28 -7.36 -23.04
CA PRO A 27 -2.26 -7.11 -24.09
C PRO A 27 -3.25 -8.28 -24.20
N ILE A 28 -4.53 -7.95 -24.42
CA ILE A 28 -5.59 -8.94 -24.65
C ILE A 28 -5.52 -9.39 -26.10
N GLN A 29 -5.21 -10.67 -26.33
CA GLN A 29 -5.02 -11.22 -27.68
C GLN A 29 -6.25 -11.96 -28.23
N GLY A 30 -7.33 -12.09 -27.45
CA GLY A 30 -8.51 -12.84 -27.88
C GLY A 30 -9.63 -12.88 -26.84
N PRO A 31 -10.59 -13.81 -26.97
CA PRO A 31 -11.64 -13.99 -25.98
C PRO A 31 -11.07 -14.38 -24.62
N ILE A 32 -11.46 -13.65 -23.58
CA ILE A 32 -11.00 -13.90 -22.20
C ILE A 32 -11.84 -14.99 -21.58
N SER A 33 -11.20 -16.03 -21.02
CA SER A 33 -11.87 -17.04 -20.18
C SER A 33 -12.10 -16.50 -18.76
N LEU A 34 -12.94 -17.19 -17.98
CA LEU A 34 -13.16 -16.82 -16.57
C LEU A 34 -11.88 -16.96 -15.75
N GLU A 35 -11.07 -17.99 -16.02
CA GLU A 35 -9.80 -18.25 -15.35
C GLU A 35 -8.80 -17.14 -15.66
N GLU A 36 -8.69 -16.74 -16.92
CA GLU A 36 -7.81 -15.65 -17.35
C GLU A 36 -8.26 -14.31 -16.73
N ALA A 37 -9.57 -14.01 -16.75
CA ALA A 37 -10.11 -12.82 -16.11
C ALA A 37 -9.77 -12.76 -14.61
N THR A 38 -9.89 -13.92 -13.93
CA THR A 38 -9.55 -14.03 -12.51
C THR A 38 -8.04 -13.86 -12.27
N ALA A 39 -7.20 -14.49 -13.09
CA ALA A 39 -5.74 -14.37 -12.98
C ALA A 39 -5.28 -12.92 -13.20
N ARG A 40 -5.83 -12.24 -14.20
CA ARG A 40 -5.54 -10.82 -14.46
C ARG A 40 -6.00 -9.93 -13.32
N ALA A 41 -7.20 -10.15 -12.78
CA ALA A 41 -7.70 -9.39 -11.65
C ALA A 41 -6.81 -9.55 -10.41
N LEU A 42 -6.37 -10.77 -10.09
CA LEU A 42 -5.44 -11.01 -8.98
C LEU A 42 -4.05 -10.39 -9.22
N LYS A 43 -3.58 -10.37 -10.47
CA LYS A 43 -2.27 -9.80 -10.81
C LYS A 43 -2.25 -8.27 -10.71
N TYR A 44 -3.31 -7.59 -11.19
CA TYR A 44 -3.32 -6.15 -11.38
C TYR A 44 -4.19 -5.37 -10.36
N ASN A 45 -4.81 -6.06 -9.40
CA ASN A 45 -5.64 -5.38 -8.41
C ASN A 45 -4.79 -4.63 -7.39
N LEU A 46 -4.97 -3.31 -7.32
CA LEU A 46 -4.21 -2.43 -6.42
C LEU A 46 -4.60 -2.63 -4.95
N GLU A 47 -5.87 -2.96 -4.65
CA GLU A 47 -6.32 -3.25 -3.28
C GLU A 47 -5.57 -4.48 -2.72
N LEU A 48 -5.41 -5.53 -3.53
CA LEU A 48 -4.62 -6.70 -3.14
C LEU A 48 -3.14 -6.36 -2.92
N GLN A 49 -2.56 -5.46 -3.72
CA GLN A 49 -1.18 -4.99 -3.50
C GLN A 49 -1.03 -4.21 -2.20
N VAL A 50 -2.03 -3.39 -1.84
CA VAL A 50 -2.07 -2.69 -0.55
C VAL A 50 -2.08 -3.70 0.61
N GLU A 51 -2.94 -4.74 0.55
CA GLU A 51 -3.01 -5.77 1.59
C GLU A 51 -1.70 -6.58 1.72
N LEU A 52 -1.04 -6.86 0.59
CA LEU A 52 0.30 -7.48 0.60
C LEU A 52 1.34 -6.59 1.31
N THR A 53 1.29 -5.28 1.05
CA THR A 53 2.18 -4.32 1.67
C THR A 53 1.91 -4.17 3.18
N GLN A 54 0.63 -4.16 3.59
CA GLN A 54 0.24 -4.13 5.01
C GLN A 54 0.72 -5.38 5.75
N LYS A 55 0.62 -6.57 5.14
CA LYS A 55 1.19 -7.79 5.70
C LYS A 55 2.71 -7.68 5.90
N ILE A 56 3.43 -7.17 4.88
CA ILE A 56 4.89 -6.96 4.99
C ILE A 56 5.21 -5.96 6.11
N LEU A 57 4.44 -4.89 6.24
CA LEU A 57 4.60 -3.90 7.30
C LEU A 57 4.41 -4.56 8.69
N ALA A 58 3.35 -5.33 8.87
CA ALA A 58 3.11 -6.07 10.13
C ALA A 58 4.26 -7.03 10.45
N GLN A 59 4.80 -7.73 9.44
CA GLN A 59 5.98 -8.60 9.61
C GLN A 59 7.23 -7.82 10.06
N LYS A 60 7.47 -6.64 9.49
CA LYS A 60 8.59 -5.77 9.90
C LYS A 60 8.40 -5.21 11.31
N GLN A 61 7.16 -4.89 11.67
CA GLN A 61 6.82 -4.48 13.04
C GLN A 61 7.04 -5.61 14.06
N LEU A 62 6.67 -6.86 13.72
CA LEU A 62 6.99 -8.03 14.54
C LEU A 62 8.50 -8.17 14.75
N ASN A 63 9.30 -8.06 13.67
CA ASN A 63 10.76 -8.12 13.79
C ASN A 63 11.30 -7.02 14.71
N LEU A 64 10.74 -5.79 14.60
CA LEU A 64 11.12 -4.69 15.50
C LEU A 64 10.81 -5.03 16.96
N ARG A 65 9.66 -5.65 17.25
CA ARG A 65 9.31 -6.09 18.62
C ARG A 65 10.26 -7.16 19.16
N HIS A 66 10.81 -8.00 18.30
CA HIS A 66 11.84 -8.94 18.73
C HIS A 66 13.13 -8.22 19.16
N TYR A 67 13.52 -7.12 18.48
CA TYR A 67 14.67 -6.32 18.92
C TYR A 67 14.41 -5.58 20.25
N ASP A 68 13.17 -5.24 20.57
CA ASP A 68 12.81 -4.64 21.87
C ASP A 68 13.08 -5.58 23.07
N MET A 69 13.24 -6.88 22.83
CA MET A 69 13.61 -7.87 23.86
C MET A 69 15.12 -7.93 24.13
N LEU A 70 15.94 -7.34 23.25
CA LEU A 70 17.39 -7.36 23.39
C LEU A 70 17.88 -6.29 24.39
N PRO A 71 19.04 -6.52 25.03
CA PRO A 71 19.67 -5.48 25.81
C PRO A 71 20.04 -4.26 24.96
N LYS A 72 19.89 -3.07 25.54
CA LYS A 72 20.23 -1.81 24.89
C LYS A 72 21.71 -1.52 25.10
N LEU A 73 22.44 -1.34 24.01
CA LEU A 73 23.80 -0.87 24.00
C LEU A 73 23.78 0.66 23.78
N VAL A 74 24.37 1.38 24.73
CA VAL A 74 24.51 2.83 24.68
C VAL A 74 25.98 3.18 24.61
N VAL A 75 26.35 3.99 23.65
CA VAL A 75 27.70 4.54 23.49
C VAL A 75 27.60 6.03 23.72
N ASP A 76 28.24 6.50 24.78
CA ASP A 76 28.34 7.91 25.09
C ASP A 76 29.73 8.42 24.71
N LEU A 77 29.77 9.43 23.87
CA LEU A 77 30.97 10.13 23.50
C LEU A 77 30.78 11.59 23.89
N HIS A 78 31.66 12.07 24.77
CA HIS A 78 31.60 13.44 25.26
C HIS A 78 32.94 14.13 25.07
N TYR A 79 32.92 15.33 24.51
CA TYR A 79 34.08 16.22 24.39
C TYR A 79 33.74 17.53 25.05
N ASP A 80 34.52 17.88 26.06
CA ASP A 80 34.42 19.12 26.82
C ASP A 80 35.68 19.95 26.57
N SER A 81 35.52 21.16 26.09
CA SER A 81 36.62 22.10 25.82
C SER A 81 36.34 23.45 26.47
N ARG A 82 37.34 23.99 27.17
CA ARG A 82 37.23 25.25 27.89
C ARG A 82 38.21 26.25 27.33
N SER A 83 37.81 27.52 27.29
CA SER A 83 38.67 28.63 26.84
C SER A 83 39.83 28.95 27.80
N ASN A 84 39.70 28.57 29.09
CA ASN A 84 40.70 28.81 30.13
C ASN A 84 40.82 27.58 31.06
N PHE A 85 41.96 27.48 31.76
CA PHE A 85 42.15 26.47 32.81
C PHE A 85 41.32 26.82 34.04
N SER A 86 40.63 25.82 34.60
CA SER A 86 39.94 25.96 35.88
C SER A 86 40.96 25.85 37.01
N GLY A 87 41.34 26.98 37.58
CA GLY A 87 42.29 27.02 38.69
C GLY A 87 41.61 27.20 40.06
N ALA A 88 42.08 26.46 41.06
CA ALA A 88 41.64 26.60 42.44
C ALA A 88 42.84 26.58 43.39
N ARG A 89 42.69 27.26 44.52
CA ARG A 89 43.67 27.15 45.61
C ARG A 89 43.29 26.00 46.52
N SER A 90 44.23 25.06 46.73
CA SER A 90 44.04 23.95 47.63
C SER A 90 44.40 24.30 49.05
N ARG A 91 43.63 23.79 50.01
CA ARG A 91 43.95 23.87 51.44
C ARG A 91 44.32 22.50 51.95
N SER A 92 45.50 22.39 52.61
CA SER A 92 45.94 21.14 53.24
C SER A 92 45.01 20.78 54.39
N LEU A 93 44.46 19.61 54.37
CA LEU A 93 43.62 19.06 55.47
C LEU A 93 44.42 18.78 56.74
N LEU A 94 45.76 18.55 56.62
CA LEU A 94 46.61 18.26 57.73
C LEU A 94 47.16 19.54 58.44
N THR A 95 47.58 20.50 57.65
CA THR A 95 48.25 21.72 58.15
C THR A 95 47.38 22.96 58.18
N GLY A 96 46.20 22.91 57.52
CA GLY A 96 45.31 24.05 57.36
C GLY A 96 45.85 25.16 56.43
N ARG A 97 47.05 25.01 55.88
CA ARG A 97 47.69 26.01 55.02
C ARG A 97 47.09 25.99 53.62
N THR A 98 46.85 27.16 53.05
CA THR A 98 46.41 27.36 51.66
C THR A 98 47.62 27.55 50.75
N THR A 99 47.61 26.90 49.58
CA THR A 99 48.67 27.10 48.56
C THR A 99 48.63 28.52 48.04
N LEU A 100 49.78 29.11 47.88
CA LEU A 100 49.93 30.49 47.36
C LEU A 100 49.63 30.58 45.86
N GLU A 101 49.95 29.48 45.14
CA GLU A 101 49.72 29.40 43.71
C GLU A 101 48.46 28.60 43.40
N PRO A 102 47.62 29.04 42.46
CA PRO A 102 46.49 28.26 42.02
C PRO A 102 46.99 27.04 41.26
N SER A 103 46.33 25.90 41.48
CA SER A 103 46.56 24.64 40.77
C SER A 103 45.29 24.18 40.06
N THR A 104 45.42 23.47 38.97
CA THR A 104 44.30 22.82 38.27
C THR A 104 44.47 21.33 38.36
N SER A 105 43.35 20.63 38.58
CA SER A 105 43.26 19.15 38.56
C SER A 105 42.46 18.65 37.35
N ALA A 106 42.02 19.58 36.49
CA ALA A 106 41.21 19.22 35.32
C ALA A 106 41.87 19.80 34.06
N ASP A 107 42.00 18.98 33.05
CA ASP A 107 42.49 19.38 31.74
C ASP A 107 41.50 20.33 31.06
N ARG A 108 42.02 21.18 30.15
CA ARG A 108 41.21 22.12 29.39
C ARG A 108 40.32 21.39 28.37
N ASP A 109 40.88 20.38 27.74
CA ASP A 109 40.22 19.58 26.72
C ASP A 109 40.10 18.14 27.23
N ILE A 110 38.88 17.68 27.44
CA ILE A 110 38.60 16.36 27.99
C ILE A 110 37.73 15.58 26.97
N PHE A 111 38.27 14.46 26.53
CA PHE A 111 37.49 13.48 25.78
C PHE A 111 37.15 12.29 26.68
N SER A 112 35.88 12.02 26.82
CA SER A 112 35.40 10.83 27.56
C SER A 112 34.55 9.96 26.68
N SER A 113 34.74 8.64 26.80
CA SER A 113 33.93 7.63 26.12
C SER A 113 33.43 6.62 27.15
N ALA A 114 32.15 6.30 27.06
CA ALA A 114 31.58 5.27 27.91
C ALA A 114 30.75 4.29 27.05
N LEU A 115 30.82 3.02 27.39
CA LEU A 115 30.00 1.95 26.81
C LEU A 115 29.13 1.38 27.92
N GLY A 116 27.81 1.53 27.75
CA GLY A 116 26.82 1.02 28.68
C GLY A 116 25.97 -0.09 28.07
N LEU A 117 25.77 -1.20 28.80
CA LEU A 117 24.80 -2.24 28.47
C LEU A 117 23.70 -2.18 29.52
N SER A 118 22.47 -1.93 29.07
CA SER A 118 21.30 -1.90 29.95
C SER A 118 20.28 -2.95 29.52
N TRP A 119 19.89 -3.82 30.44
CA TRP A 119 18.87 -4.82 30.20
C TRP A 119 17.92 -4.90 31.41
N ASN A 120 16.65 -4.63 31.15
CA ASN A 120 15.63 -4.68 32.18
C ASN A 120 14.78 -5.95 32.03
N ILE A 121 14.81 -6.82 33.01
CA ILE A 121 14.11 -8.12 32.99
C ILE A 121 12.58 -7.93 32.99
N LEU A 122 12.07 -6.89 33.65
CA LEU A 122 10.63 -6.57 33.64
C LEU A 122 10.18 -6.11 32.25
N ASP A 123 10.97 -5.30 31.59
CA ASP A 123 10.71 -4.87 30.21
C ASP A 123 10.75 -6.05 29.24
N PHE A 124 11.61 -7.04 29.48
CA PHE A 124 11.65 -8.27 28.68
C PHE A 124 10.29 -9.00 28.70
N GLY A 125 9.67 -9.19 29.87
CA GLY A 125 8.37 -9.84 29.99
C GLY A 125 7.27 -9.09 29.22
N VAL A 126 7.23 -7.76 29.32
CA VAL A 126 6.28 -6.91 28.57
C VAL A 126 6.56 -6.97 27.07
N SER A 127 7.82 -6.90 26.67
CA SER A 127 8.23 -6.97 25.26
C SER A 127 7.91 -8.32 24.63
N TYR A 128 8.01 -9.41 25.38
CA TYR A 128 7.60 -10.76 24.94
C TYR A 128 6.11 -10.80 24.56
N TYR A 129 5.21 -10.32 25.44
CA TYR A 129 3.79 -10.28 25.15
C TYR A 129 3.44 -9.32 23.99
N ARG A 130 4.17 -8.20 23.87
CA ARG A 130 4.01 -7.29 22.72
C ARG A 130 4.45 -7.94 21.41
N ALA A 131 5.50 -8.76 21.42
CA ALA A 131 5.92 -9.52 20.24
C ALA A 131 4.88 -10.58 19.88
N GLN A 132 4.26 -11.24 20.84
CA GLN A 132 3.17 -12.19 20.61
C GLN A 132 1.95 -11.49 19.99
N GLN A 133 1.53 -10.34 20.53
CA GLN A 133 0.46 -9.52 19.92
C GLN A 133 0.80 -9.08 18.49
N ALA A 134 2.05 -8.73 18.23
CA ALA A 134 2.49 -8.37 16.88
C ALA A 134 2.45 -9.58 15.93
N ALA A 135 2.76 -10.79 16.42
CA ALA A 135 2.61 -12.02 15.64
C ALA A 135 1.14 -12.31 15.30
N ASP A 136 0.23 -12.15 16.27
CA ASP A 136 -1.22 -12.27 16.02
C ASP A 136 -1.70 -11.23 14.99
N ASN A 137 -1.17 -10.01 15.03
CA ASN A 137 -1.49 -9.00 14.02
C ASN A 137 -1.04 -9.41 12.61
N VAL A 138 0.10 -10.09 12.45
CA VAL A 138 0.51 -10.65 11.15
C VAL A 138 -0.51 -11.68 10.64
N LEU A 139 -1.04 -12.52 11.51
CA LEU A 139 -2.10 -13.48 11.15
C LEU A 139 -3.38 -12.77 10.75
N ILE A 140 -3.77 -11.70 11.45
CA ILE A 140 -4.94 -10.88 11.09
C ILE A 140 -4.77 -10.30 9.67
N GLN A 141 -3.60 -9.74 9.35
CA GLN A 141 -3.31 -9.20 8.02
C GLN A 141 -3.34 -10.30 6.93
N GLU A 142 -2.88 -11.52 7.25
CA GLU A 142 -2.99 -12.65 6.32
C GLU A 142 -4.45 -13.01 6.03
N GLU A 143 -5.31 -13.05 7.04
CA GLU A 143 -6.73 -13.35 6.84
C GLU A 143 -7.48 -12.21 6.13
N GLN A 144 -7.12 -10.95 6.37
CA GLN A 144 -7.63 -9.80 5.62
C GLN A 144 -7.28 -9.91 4.14
N LYS A 145 -6.03 -10.23 3.81
CA LYS A 145 -5.61 -10.50 2.43
C LYS A 145 -6.45 -11.61 1.79
N ARG A 146 -6.68 -12.74 2.49
CA ARG A 146 -7.51 -13.84 2.00
C ARG A 146 -8.96 -13.40 1.75
N SER A 147 -9.50 -12.56 2.64
CA SER A 147 -10.84 -11.99 2.47
C SER A 147 -10.95 -11.15 1.21
N VAL A 148 -9.97 -10.27 0.95
CA VAL A 148 -9.91 -9.44 -0.26
C VAL A 148 -9.79 -10.32 -1.52
N VAL A 149 -8.94 -11.36 -1.51
CA VAL A 149 -8.83 -12.31 -2.63
C VAL A 149 -10.17 -12.98 -2.93
N ASN A 150 -10.87 -13.48 -1.90
CA ASN A 150 -12.16 -14.15 -2.08
C ASN A 150 -13.23 -13.20 -2.63
N LYS A 151 -13.29 -11.96 -2.10
CA LYS A 151 -14.18 -10.91 -2.58
C LYS A 151 -13.91 -10.60 -4.05
N LEU A 152 -12.65 -10.40 -4.41
CA LEU A 152 -12.24 -10.10 -5.78
C LEU A 152 -12.63 -11.22 -6.75
N ILE A 153 -12.39 -12.48 -6.40
CA ILE A 153 -12.81 -13.65 -7.21
C ILE A 153 -14.34 -13.65 -7.42
N GLN A 154 -15.11 -13.36 -6.38
CA GLN A 154 -16.56 -13.31 -6.46
C GLN A 154 -17.04 -12.16 -7.37
N GLU A 155 -16.43 -10.99 -7.26
CA GLU A 155 -16.73 -9.82 -8.09
C GLU A 155 -16.42 -10.07 -9.56
N VAL A 156 -15.24 -10.64 -9.85
CA VAL A 156 -14.84 -11.00 -11.22
C VAL A 156 -15.81 -12.02 -11.82
N ARG A 157 -16.15 -13.07 -11.07
CA ARG A 157 -17.13 -14.09 -11.52
C ARG A 157 -18.48 -13.45 -11.84
N SER A 158 -18.96 -12.59 -10.96
CA SER A 158 -20.23 -11.88 -11.15
C SER A 158 -20.21 -10.96 -12.37
N ALA A 159 -19.13 -10.20 -12.54
CA ALA A 159 -18.94 -9.30 -13.68
C ALA A 159 -18.82 -10.07 -14.99
N TYR A 160 -18.07 -11.17 -15.01
CA TYR A 160 -17.90 -12.03 -16.18
C TYR A 160 -19.23 -12.61 -16.68
N TRP A 161 -20.03 -13.20 -15.78
CA TRP A 161 -21.32 -13.77 -16.17
C TRP A 161 -22.35 -12.71 -16.59
N ARG A 162 -22.29 -11.52 -16.00
CA ARG A 162 -23.06 -10.38 -16.50
C ARG A 162 -22.67 -10.01 -17.91
N ALA A 163 -21.38 -9.88 -18.20
CA ALA A 163 -20.88 -9.55 -19.54
C ALA A 163 -21.32 -10.59 -20.58
N VAL A 164 -21.17 -11.89 -20.28
CA VAL A 164 -21.64 -12.99 -21.15
C VAL A 164 -23.14 -12.91 -21.38
N SER A 165 -23.95 -12.62 -20.35
CA SER A 165 -25.39 -12.46 -20.47
C SER A 165 -25.79 -11.29 -21.35
N TYR A 166 -25.12 -10.16 -21.21
CA TYR A 166 -25.35 -9.00 -22.06
C TYR A 166 -24.97 -9.24 -23.52
N GLN A 167 -23.85 -9.90 -23.80
CA GLN A 167 -23.48 -10.28 -25.16
C GLN A 167 -24.57 -11.16 -25.83
N ARG A 168 -25.10 -12.15 -25.09
CA ARG A 168 -26.21 -12.99 -25.58
C ARG A 168 -27.48 -12.18 -25.81
N LEU A 169 -27.80 -11.23 -24.93
CA LEU A 169 -28.95 -10.36 -25.08
C LEU A 169 -28.82 -9.46 -26.31
N VAL A 170 -27.67 -8.79 -26.49
CA VAL A 170 -27.38 -7.96 -27.66
C VAL A 170 -27.57 -8.76 -28.96
N SER A 171 -27.02 -9.99 -29.03
CA SER A 171 -27.17 -10.86 -30.19
C SER A 171 -28.62 -11.26 -30.48
N ARG A 172 -29.46 -11.44 -29.44
CA ARG A 172 -30.90 -11.70 -29.61
C ARG A 172 -31.65 -10.47 -30.09
N MET A 173 -31.34 -9.31 -29.54
CA MET A 173 -31.95 -8.04 -29.94
C MET A 173 -31.63 -7.66 -31.39
N GLN A 174 -30.39 -7.89 -31.83
CA GLN A 174 -30.02 -7.71 -33.23
C GLN A 174 -30.84 -8.60 -34.14
N ARG A 175 -30.95 -9.90 -33.87
CA ARG A 175 -31.78 -10.83 -34.65
C ARG A 175 -33.26 -10.45 -34.66
N LEU A 176 -33.80 -9.93 -33.57
CA LEU A 176 -35.17 -9.47 -33.49
C LEU A 176 -35.35 -8.20 -34.38
N LYS A 177 -34.41 -7.27 -34.27
CA LYS A 177 -34.42 -6.04 -35.13
C LYS A 177 -34.41 -6.40 -36.62
N ASP A 178 -33.58 -7.37 -37.02
CA ASP A 178 -33.49 -7.79 -38.41
C ASP A 178 -34.79 -8.42 -38.90
N LYS A 179 -35.44 -9.32 -38.07
CA LYS A 179 -36.75 -9.87 -38.37
C LYS A 179 -37.85 -8.81 -38.48
N VAL A 180 -37.84 -7.82 -37.61
CA VAL A 180 -38.84 -6.70 -37.69
C VAL A 180 -38.66 -5.91 -38.97
N ARG A 181 -37.40 -5.60 -39.34
CA ARG A 181 -37.12 -4.93 -40.61
C ARG A 181 -37.63 -5.74 -41.80
N GLU A 182 -37.26 -7.02 -41.88
CA GLU A 182 -37.74 -7.93 -42.94
C GLU A 182 -39.25 -7.93 -43.01
N SER A 183 -39.95 -7.97 -41.88
CA SER A 183 -41.43 -7.94 -41.83
C SER A 183 -41.99 -6.61 -42.34
N ILE A 184 -41.35 -5.48 -42.03
CA ILE A 184 -41.77 -4.16 -42.55
C ILE A 184 -41.59 -4.10 -44.06
N ASP A 185 -40.42 -4.54 -44.56
CA ASP A 185 -40.12 -4.56 -45.99
C ASP A 185 -41.13 -5.42 -46.75
N GLN A 186 -41.52 -6.59 -46.21
CA GLN A 186 -42.56 -7.43 -46.78
C GLN A 186 -43.97 -6.78 -46.83
N ILE A 187 -44.32 -6.03 -45.76
CA ILE A 187 -45.60 -5.28 -45.73
C ILE A 187 -45.59 -4.15 -46.76
N ASP A 188 -44.49 -3.47 -46.89
CA ASP A 188 -44.38 -2.36 -47.87
C ASP A 188 -44.43 -2.89 -49.32
N GLN A 189 -43.74 -4.01 -49.61
CA GLN A 189 -43.86 -4.71 -50.90
C GLN A 189 -45.31 -5.17 -51.20
N MET A 190 -46.03 -5.66 -50.20
CA MET A 190 -47.45 -6.07 -50.36
C MET A 190 -48.33 -4.82 -50.61
N LYS A 191 -48.06 -3.70 -49.99
CA LYS A 191 -48.80 -2.45 -50.26
C LYS A 191 -48.57 -1.92 -51.69
N GLU A 192 -47.29 -1.90 -52.13
CA GLU A 192 -46.95 -1.48 -53.51
C GLU A 192 -47.57 -2.45 -54.55
N GLY A 193 -47.51 -3.77 -54.30
CA GLY A 193 -48.15 -4.74 -55.18
C GLY A 193 -49.67 -4.60 -55.26
N ARG A 194 -50.35 -4.18 -54.19
CA ARG A 194 -51.81 -3.87 -54.19
C ARG A 194 -52.13 -2.56 -54.91
N LEU A 195 -51.29 -1.55 -54.78
CA LEU A 195 -51.47 -0.25 -55.49
C LEU A 195 -51.27 -0.39 -57.00
N ASN A 196 -50.37 -1.29 -57.43
CA ASN A 196 -50.10 -1.52 -58.85
C ASN A 196 -51.05 -2.54 -59.52
N ASN A 197 -52.05 -3.13 -58.81
CA ASN A 197 -53.02 -4.08 -59.39
C ASN A 197 -54.45 -3.52 -59.26
N PRO A 198 -54.91 -2.67 -60.19
CA PRO A 198 -56.21 -2.01 -60.11
C PRO A 198 -57.44 -2.94 -60.35
N LYS A 199 -57.27 -4.25 -60.48
CA LYS A 199 -58.34 -5.22 -60.79
C LYS A 199 -59.09 -5.78 -59.58
N ILE A 200 -58.84 -5.34 -58.35
CA ILE A 200 -59.51 -5.89 -57.14
C ILE A 200 -60.54 -4.88 -56.53
N ASN A 201 -60.88 -3.84 -57.20
CA ASN A 201 -61.87 -2.85 -56.69
C ASN A 201 -63.18 -2.81 -57.42
N LEU A 202 -63.75 -3.90 -57.95
CA LEU A 202 -65.09 -3.97 -58.46
C LEU A 202 -65.66 -5.43 -58.34
N SER A 203 -66.24 -5.73 -57.21
CA SER A 203 -67.43 -6.55 -57.04
C SER A 203 -67.82 -6.54 -55.55
#